data_6c44385a8bd8e0bedd9f6e7bdf8ea6e6
#
_entry.id   6c44385a8bd8e0bedd9f6e7bdf8ea6e6
#
_cell.length_a   1.000
_cell.length_b   1.000
_cell.length_c   1.000
_cell.angle_alpha   90.00
_cell.angle_beta   90.00
_cell.angle_gamma   90.00
#
_symmetry.space_group_name_H-M   'P 1'
#
loop_
_entity.id
_entity.type
_entity.pdbx_description
1 polymer ?
#
loop_
_entity_poly.entity_id
_entity_poly.type
_entity_poly.pdbx_seq_one_letter_code
_entity_poly.pdbx_strand_id
1 'polypeptide(L)'
;MRRAKIVCTLGPATDSYDQIKDLVDAGMDVARFNLSHGSHAEHEERYHRVRKAADETGHSVGILADLQGPKIRLGHFTEGPVLLERGDTFTITVEEGIEGDRNTCGTTYAGLATDVTPGEHILVDDGKVCLEVTDIDGPRVHTTVIEGGVISDHKGLNLPGVAVSVPALSKKDEDDLRWALRTGADVIALSFVRTGRDIQDVHRIMDEEGRRLPVIAKIEKPQAVENIEEIVAAFDAIMIARGDLGVEMPLEHVPIVQKRAIKLAKRNAKPVIVATQMLDSMIDNARPTRAEASDVANAVIDGTDAVMLSGETSVGKHAIETVHTMARIVEAAEEDILAKGLPPLTERNKPRTQSGAVARAAAEMGDFLGARFLVAFTQSGDTARRLSRYRSPIPLLAFTPDQATRSQLSLTWGVETFLGPYADSTDAMVDQVDELLLKYGRCRKGDTVVITAGSPPGVSGSTNLVRVHHIGEDDSPK
;
A
#
# COMPACT_ATOMS: atom_id res chain seq x y z
N MET A 1 -13.48 -1.79 -17.24
CA MET A 1 -12.03 -1.77 -16.91
C MET A 1 -11.89 -1.32 -15.46
N ARG A 2 -11.34 -2.16 -14.62
CA ARG A 2 -11.09 -1.90 -13.20
C ARG A 2 -10.05 -0.78 -13.02
N ARG A 3 -10.28 0.16 -12.13
CA ARG A 3 -9.43 1.33 -11.89
C ARG A 3 -8.68 1.25 -10.56
N ALA A 4 -9.35 0.87 -9.47
CA ALA A 4 -8.67 0.58 -8.22
C ALA A 4 -7.81 -0.68 -8.37
N LYS A 5 -6.62 -0.63 -7.81
CA LYS A 5 -5.58 -1.64 -7.98
C LYS A 5 -5.71 -2.75 -6.95
N ILE A 6 -5.18 -3.93 -7.25
CA ILE A 6 -5.16 -5.06 -6.32
C ILE A 6 -3.71 -5.39 -5.98
N VAL A 7 -3.41 -5.34 -4.68
CA VAL A 7 -2.13 -5.78 -4.12
C VAL A 7 -2.32 -7.20 -3.59
N CYS A 8 -1.51 -8.15 -4.05
CA CYS A 8 -1.55 -9.54 -3.59
C CYS A 8 -0.26 -9.88 -2.85
N THR A 9 -0.39 -10.40 -1.61
CA THR A 9 0.74 -10.92 -0.88
C THR A 9 1.10 -12.30 -1.42
N LEU A 10 2.35 -12.48 -1.84
CA LEU A 10 2.87 -13.77 -2.27
C LEU A 10 3.32 -14.60 -1.06
N GLY A 11 3.13 -15.90 -1.15
CA GLY A 11 3.50 -16.85 -0.11
C GLY A 11 3.36 -18.29 -0.59
N PRO A 12 3.36 -19.28 0.33
CA PRO A 12 3.35 -20.69 -0.02
C PRO A 12 2.21 -21.14 -0.96
N ALA A 13 1.05 -20.48 -0.88
CA ALA A 13 -0.09 -20.80 -1.74
C ALA A 13 0.04 -20.26 -3.18
N THR A 14 0.99 -19.34 -3.42
CA THR A 14 1.16 -18.64 -4.70
C THR A 14 2.64 -18.51 -5.06
N ASP A 15 3.40 -19.60 -4.86
CA ASP A 15 4.86 -19.58 -5.02
C ASP A 15 5.33 -19.99 -6.41
N SER A 16 4.60 -20.88 -7.11
CA SER A 16 5.00 -21.32 -8.43
C SER A 16 4.81 -20.24 -9.51
N TYR A 17 5.57 -20.36 -10.60
CA TYR A 17 5.43 -19.45 -11.75
C TYR A 17 4.00 -19.40 -12.30
N ASP A 18 3.38 -20.58 -12.47
CA ASP A 18 2.02 -20.68 -13.04
C ASP A 18 1.00 -19.98 -12.12
N GLN A 19 1.09 -20.18 -10.79
CA GLN A 19 0.23 -19.50 -9.83
C GLN A 19 0.42 -17.98 -9.85
N ILE A 20 1.66 -17.51 -9.95
CA ILE A 20 1.94 -16.06 -10.05
C ILE A 20 1.38 -15.50 -11.35
N LYS A 21 1.54 -16.22 -12.47
CA LYS A 21 0.95 -15.83 -13.75
C LYS A 21 -0.57 -15.79 -13.68
N ASP A 22 -1.20 -16.80 -13.06
CA ASP A 22 -2.65 -16.81 -12.83
C ASP A 22 -3.13 -15.65 -11.98
N LEU A 23 -2.35 -15.21 -10.96
CA LEU A 23 -2.65 -13.99 -10.18
C LEU A 23 -2.62 -12.74 -11.05
N VAL A 24 -1.63 -12.61 -11.95
CA VAL A 24 -1.54 -11.48 -12.89
C VAL A 24 -2.74 -11.48 -13.83
N ASP A 25 -3.08 -12.63 -14.42
CA ASP A 25 -4.22 -12.78 -15.32
C ASP A 25 -5.56 -12.54 -14.59
N ALA A 26 -5.65 -12.89 -13.29
CA ALA A 26 -6.82 -12.61 -12.44
C ALA A 26 -6.95 -11.12 -12.05
N GLY A 27 -5.88 -10.33 -12.19
CA GLY A 27 -5.90 -8.88 -11.97
C GLY A 27 -4.98 -8.36 -10.86
N MET A 28 -3.93 -9.08 -10.48
CA MET A 28 -2.90 -8.54 -9.59
C MET A 28 -2.14 -7.40 -10.28
N ASP A 29 -2.14 -6.22 -9.66
CA ASP A 29 -1.37 -5.06 -10.13
C ASP A 29 -0.04 -4.91 -9.37
N VAL A 30 0.01 -5.35 -8.10
CA VAL A 30 1.20 -5.25 -7.25
C VAL A 30 1.39 -6.55 -6.47
N ALA A 31 2.59 -7.11 -6.57
CA ALA A 31 3.03 -8.24 -5.75
C ALA A 31 3.68 -7.73 -4.46
N ARG A 32 3.11 -8.08 -3.30
CA ARG A 32 3.67 -7.73 -1.99
C ARG A 32 4.52 -8.88 -1.46
N PHE A 33 5.76 -8.54 -1.08
CA PHE A 33 6.69 -9.41 -0.38
C PHE A 33 6.70 -9.01 1.09
N ASN A 34 6.08 -9.85 1.93
CA ASN A 34 6.05 -9.64 3.37
C ASN A 34 7.35 -10.15 3.99
N LEU A 35 8.28 -9.27 4.29
CA LEU A 35 9.60 -9.60 4.81
C LEU A 35 9.59 -10.03 6.30
N SER A 36 8.40 -10.09 6.92
CA SER A 36 8.23 -10.74 8.23
C SER A 36 8.39 -12.26 8.17
N HIS A 37 8.26 -12.85 6.99
CA HIS A 37 8.28 -14.30 6.75
C HIS A 37 9.11 -14.63 5.53
N GLY A 38 9.69 -15.84 5.53
CA GLY A 38 10.53 -16.32 4.44
C GLY A 38 11.97 -15.78 4.49
N SER A 39 12.80 -16.30 3.62
CA SER A 39 14.19 -15.90 3.44
C SER A 39 14.34 -14.98 2.22
N HIS A 40 15.45 -14.23 2.16
CA HIS A 40 15.79 -13.42 0.98
C HIS A 40 15.83 -14.27 -0.31
N ALA A 41 16.36 -15.50 -0.23
CA ALA A 41 16.43 -16.40 -1.39
C ALA A 41 15.05 -16.77 -1.94
N GLU A 42 14.09 -17.11 -1.06
CA GLU A 42 12.70 -17.40 -1.48
C GLU A 42 12.03 -16.17 -2.12
N HIS A 43 12.26 -14.98 -1.56
CA HIS A 43 11.73 -13.74 -2.11
C HIS A 43 12.38 -13.38 -3.45
N GLU A 44 13.66 -13.67 -3.65
CA GLU A 44 14.37 -13.43 -4.90
C GLU A 44 13.85 -14.35 -6.02
N GLU A 45 13.56 -15.61 -5.71
CA GLU A 45 12.91 -16.51 -6.68
C GLU A 45 11.52 -16.00 -7.09
N ARG A 46 10.71 -15.54 -6.11
CA ARG A 46 9.40 -14.93 -6.38
C ARG A 46 9.54 -13.66 -7.23
N TYR A 47 10.54 -12.83 -6.94
CA TYR A 47 10.85 -11.63 -7.72
C TYR A 47 11.04 -11.97 -9.21
N HIS A 48 11.88 -12.94 -9.52
CA HIS A 48 12.13 -13.35 -10.91
C HIS A 48 10.88 -13.91 -11.59
N ARG A 49 10.07 -14.69 -10.87
CA ARG A 49 8.80 -15.22 -11.38
C ARG A 49 7.79 -14.10 -11.68
N VAL A 50 7.67 -13.09 -10.80
CA VAL A 50 6.79 -11.93 -11.03
C VAL A 50 7.23 -11.15 -12.26
N ARG A 51 8.53 -10.82 -12.37
CA ARG A 51 9.05 -10.08 -13.53
C ARG A 51 8.81 -10.83 -14.83
N LYS A 52 9.07 -12.14 -14.85
CA LYS A 52 8.80 -12.99 -16.00
C LYS A 52 7.31 -13.01 -16.37
N ALA A 53 6.41 -13.16 -15.41
CA ALA A 53 4.98 -13.15 -15.65
C ALA A 53 4.49 -11.80 -16.19
N ALA A 54 5.01 -10.69 -15.64
CA ALA A 54 4.70 -9.34 -16.11
C ALA A 54 5.15 -9.13 -17.57
N ASP A 55 6.35 -9.59 -17.92
CA ASP A 55 6.90 -9.46 -19.27
C ASP A 55 6.10 -10.29 -20.29
N GLU A 56 5.75 -11.54 -19.95
CA GLU A 56 5.01 -12.44 -20.85
C GLU A 56 3.55 -12.02 -21.04
N THR A 57 2.91 -11.47 -20.02
CA THR A 57 1.52 -10.98 -20.11
C THR A 57 1.41 -9.56 -20.66
N GLY A 58 2.53 -8.82 -20.67
CA GLY A 58 2.55 -7.39 -21.01
C GLY A 58 1.95 -6.47 -19.92
N HIS A 59 1.49 -7.05 -18.80
CA HIS A 59 0.94 -6.28 -17.67
C HIS A 59 2.06 -5.65 -16.84
N SER A 60 1.85 -4.41 -16.40
CA SER A 60 2.75 -3.78 -15.45
C SER A 60 2.42 -4.27 -14.04
N VAL A 61 3.35 -5.02 -13.43
CA VAL A 61 3.22 -5.48 -12.04
C VAL A 61 4.31 -4.83 -11.20
N GLY A 62 3.90 -4.03 -10.19
CA GLY A 62 4.82 -3.45 -9.21
C GLY A 62 5.22 -4.48 -8.14
N ILE A 63 6.42 -4.34 -7.59
CA ILE A 63 6.89 -5.16 -6.46
C ILE A 63 7.04 -4.28 -5.23
N LEU A 64 6.24 -4.57 -4.21
CA LEU A 64 6.23 -3.92 -2.91
C LEU A 64 6.97 -4.80 -1.90
N ALA A 65 8.11 -4.32 -1.38
CA ALA A 65 8.79 -4.92 -0.24
C ALA A 65 8.27 -4.30 1.06
N ASP A 66 7.63 -5.10 1.90
CA ASP A 66 7.00 -4.67 3.15
C ASP A 66 7.88 -5.09 4.33
N LEU A 67 8.54 -4.10 4.94
CA LEU A 67 9.45 -4.29 6.08
C LEU A 67 8.66 -4.70 7.32
N GLN A 68 9.24 -5.60 8.13
CA GLN A 68 8.60 -6.13 9.31
C GLN A 68 8.31 -5.06 10.36
N GLY A 69 9.23 -4.12 10.55
CA GLY A 69 9.24 -3.18 11.64
C GLY A 69 9.67 -3.80 12.98
N PRO A 70 9.79 -2.98 14.02
CA PRO A 70 10.23 -3.40 15.36
C PRO A 70 9.10 -4.11 16.10
N LYS A 71 8.72 -5.32 15.65
CA LYS A 71 7.65 -6.09 16.27
C LYS A 71 8.09 -6.61 17.64
N ILE A 72 7.35 -6.22 18.67
CA ILE A 72 7.55 -6.71 20.04
C ILE A 72 6.94 -8.11 20.16
N ARG A 73 7.63 -9.05 20.80
CA ARG A 73 7.17 -10.45 20.92
C ARG A 73 7.44 -10.99 22.32
N LEU A 74 6.63 -12.00 22.72
CA LEU A 74 6.97 -12.89 23.83
C LEU A 74 8.19 -13.75 23.47
N GLY A 75 8.89 -14.23 24.48
CA GLY A 75 9.97 -15.19 24.38
C GLY A 75 9.48 -16.60 24.01
N HIS A 76 10.32 -17.58 24.33
CA HIS A 76 10.05 -19.02 24.13
C HIS A 76 9.45 -19.64 25.42
N PHE A 77 8.56 -20.62 25.27
CA PHE A 77 7.94 -21.38 26.37
C PHE A 77 8.47 -22.81 26.38
N THR A 78 9.03 -23.23 27.52
CA THR A 78 9.69 -24.54 27.67
C THR A 78 8.75 -25.71 27.42
N GLU A 79 7.51 -25.61 27.91
CA GLU A 79 6.51 -26.68 27.84
C GLU A 79 5.48 -26.50 26.74
N GLY A 80 5.72 -25.53 25.81
CA GLY A 80 4.80 -25.19 24.71
C GLY A 80 3.69 -24.23 25.15
N PRO A 81 2.55 -24.19 24.41
CA PRO A 81 1.49 -23.23 24.66
C PRO A 81 0.90 -23.28 26.08
N VAL A 82 0.63 -22.10 26.64
CA VAL A 82 0.08 -21.93 28.00
C VAL A 82 -1.31 -21.30 27.91
N LEU A 83 -2.27 -21.86 28.62
CA LEU A 83 -3.59 -21.26 28.80
C LEU A 83 -3.57 -20.33 30.02
N LEU A 84 -3.86 -19.06 29.79
CA LEU A 84 -4.12 -18.08 30.83
C LEU A 84 -5.63 -17.91 31.03
N GLU A 85 -6.09 -17.91 32.27
CA GLU A 85 -7.47 -17.70 32.63
C GLU A 85 -7.68 -16.27 33.19
N ARG A 86 -8.86 -15.71 33.03
CA ARG A 86 -9.20 -14.42 33.60
C ARG A 86 -8.97 -14.37 35.10
N GLY A 87 -8.22 -13.38 35.56
CA GLY A 87 -7.85 -13.17 36.94
C GLY A 87 -6.51 -13.82 37.34
N ASP A 88 -5.90 -14.61 36.45
CA ASP A 88 -4.53 -15.10 36.66
C ASP A 88 -3.55 -13.93 36.73
N THR A 89 -2.43 -14.15 37.43
CA THR A 89 -1.29 -13.22 37.36
C THR A 89 -0.27 -13.76 36.39
N PHE A 90 0.29 -12.86 35.56
CA PHE A 90 1.34 -13.21 34.61
C PHE A 90 2.42 -12.12 34.61
N THR A 91 3.69 -12.51 34.57
CA THR A 91 4.81 -11.57 34.58
C THR A 91 5.52 -11.57 33.20
N ILE A 92 5.71 -10.41 32.63
CA ILE A 92 6.56 -10.25 31.47
C ILE A 92 7.87 -9.59 31.91
N THR A 93 9.00 -10.19 31.53
CA THR A 93 10.31 -9.68 31.96
C THR A 93 11.23 -9.34 30.79
N VAL A 94 12.05 -8.31 31.00
CA VAL A 94 13.12 -7.92 30.06
C VAL A 94 14.46 -8.56 30.37
N GLU A 95 14.51 -9.45 31.41
CA GLU A 95 15.69 -10.24 31.76
C GLU A 95 16.03 -11.20 30.61
N GLU A 96 17.30 -11.26 30.23
CA GLU A 96 17.76 -12.16 29.17
C GLU A 96 17.76 -13.63 29.64
N GLY A 97 17.49 -14.55 28.71
CA GLY A 97 17.60 -16.00 28.96
C GLY A 97 16.47 -16.60 29.79
N ILE A 98 15.39 -15.87 30.05
CA ILE A 98 14.21 -16.40 30.73
C ILE A 98 13.39 -17.24 29.74
N GLU A 99 13.26 -18.52 30.06
CA GLU A 99 12.30 -19.40 29.39
C GLU A 99 10.92 -19.25 30.04
N GLY A 100 9.90 -19.17 29.17
CA GLY A 100 8.53 -18.93 29.61
C GLY A 100 7.87 -20.16 30.21
N ASP A 101 7.03 -19.90 31.21
CA ASP A 101 6.15 -20.87 31.86
C ASP A 101 4.73 -20.27 32.04
N ARG A 102 3.89 -20.90 32.87
CA ARG A 102 2.55 -20.41 33.18
C ARG A 102 2.54 -19.06 33.92
N ASN A 103 3.62 -18.66 34.56
CA ASN A 103 3.66 -17.50 35.45
C ASN A 103 4.49 -16.34 34.86
N THR A 104 5.48 -16.65 34.02
CA THR A 104 6.46 -15.67 33.56
C THR A 104 6.91 -15.98 32.13
N CYS A 105 7.16 -14.95 31.33
CA CYS A 105 7.82 -15.10 30.04
C CYS A 105 8.69 -13.87 29.75
N GLY A 106 9.79 -14.09 29.02
CA GLY A 106 10.62 -13.01 28.49
C GLY A 106 9.94 -12.24 27.36
N THR A 107 10.50 -11.10 27.01
CA THR A 107 10.10 -10.32 25.81
C THR A 107 11.31 -9.88 25.00
N THR A 108 11.11 -9.67 23.71
CA THR A 108 12.13 -9.09 22.81
C THR A 108 12.34 -7.59 23.01
N TYR A 109 11.50 -6.94 23.81
CA TYR A 109 11.53 -5.48 24.00
C TYR A 109 12.13 -5.10 25.34
N ALA A 110 13.40 -4.71 25.33
CA ALA A 110 14.13 -4.29 26.53
C ALA A 110 13.55 -3.04 27.23
N GLY A 111 12.84 -2.17 26.50
CA GLY A 111 12.20 -0.97 27.04
C GLY A 111 10.87 -1.21 27.76
N LEU A 112 10.31 -2.43 27.76
CA LEU A 112 8.96 -2.68 28.25
C LEU A 112 8.73 -2.13 29.66
N ALA A 113 9.60 -2.48 30.60
CA ALA A 113 9.47 -2.08 32.00
C ALA A 113 9.64 -0.56 32.24
N THR A 114 10.21 0.17 31.26
CA THR A 114 10.40 1.63 31.33
C THR A 114 9.24 2.37 30.71
N ASP A 115 8.64 1.81 29.66
CA ASP A 115 7.66 2.50 28.84
C ASP A 115 6.21 2.27 29.30
N VAL A 116 5.93 1.16 30.00
CA VAL A 116 4.58 0.88 30.51
C VAL A 116 4.40 1.42 31.94
N THR A 117 3.15 1.68 32.32
CA THR A 117 2.76 2.10 33.68
C THR A 117 1.57 1.28 34.18
N PRO A 118 1.40 1.14 35.54
CA PRO A 118 0.24 0.45 36.10
C PRO A 118 -1.09 1.02 35.56
N GLY A 119 -2.00 0.13 35.21
CA GLY A 119 -3.30 0.42 34.59
C GLY A 119 -3.30 0.39 33.06
N GLU A 120 -2.13 0.31 32.42
CA GLU A 120 -2.05 0.13 30.97
C GLU A 120 -2.27 -1.32 30.58
N HIS A 121 -2.68 -1.53 29.33
CA HIS A 121 -2.94 -2.87 28.80
C HIS A 121 -1.82 -3.35 27.87
N ILE A 122 -1.50 -4.64 27.99
CA ILE A 122 -0.63 -5.37 27.08
C ILE A 122 -1.51 -6.40 26.35
N LEU A 123 -1.59 -6.29 25.05
CA LEU A 123 -2.34 -7.22 24.22
C LEU A 123 -1.40 -8.27 23.60
N VAL A 124 -1.80 -9.54 23.67
CA VAL A 124 -1.03 -10.67 23.14
C VAL A 124 -1.82 -11.34 22.02
N ASP A 125 -1.11 -11.80 20.96
CA ASP A 125 -1.66 -12.49 19.79
C ASP A 125 -2.81 -11.70 19.15
N ASP A 126 -2.51 -10.47 18.75
CA ASP A 126 -3.43 -9.53 18.10
C ASP A 126 -4.71 -9.25 18.94
N GLY A 127 -4.55 -9.17 20.25
CA GLY A 127 -5.59 -8.82 21.19
C GLY A 127 -6.46 -10.00 21.67
N LYS A 128 -6.11 -11.24 21.34
CA LYS A 128 -6.82 -12.43 21.84
C LYS A 128 -6.68 -12.61 23.35
N VAL A 129 -5.57 -12.15 23.91
CA VAL A 129 -5.32 -12.11 25.36
C VAL A 129 -5.05 -10.67 25.75
N CYS A 130 -5.70 -10.21 26.82
CA CYS A 130 -5.52 -8.87 27.36
C CYS A 130 -4.99 -8.97 28.80
N LEU A 131 -3.86 -8.31 29.04
CA LEU A 131 -3.21 -8.22 30.34
C LEU A 131 -3.24 -6.76 30.81
N GLU A 132 -3.58 -6.50 32.07
CA GLU A 132 -3.46 -5.17 32.69
C GLU A 132 -2.21 -5.13 33.56
N VAL A 133 -1.36 -4.12 33.36
CA VAL A 133 -0.17 -3.90 34.19
C VAL A 133 -0.61 -3.50 35.59
N THR A 134 -0.17 -4.27 36.60
CA THR A 134 -0.50 -4.01 38.02
C THR A 134 0.64 -3.38 38.79
N ASP A 135 1.89 -3.81 38.51
CA ASP A 135 3.09 -3.30 39.17
C ASP A 135 4.33 -3.51 38.32
N ILE A 136 5.41 -2.79 38.61
CA ILE A 136 6.70 -2.91 37.96
C ILE A 136 7.79 -3.00 39.00
N ASP A 137 8.51 -4.13 38.99
CA ASP A 137 9.65 -4.37 39.87
C ASP A 137 10.93 -4.61 39.06
N GLY A 138 11.70 -3.55 38.90
CA GLY A 138 12.93 -3.55 38.10
C GLY A 138 12.67 -4.00 36.65
N PRO A 139 13.20 -5.16 36.22
CA PRO A 139 12.99 -5.65 34.84
C PRO A 139 11.66 -6.39 34.65
N ARG A 140 10.83 -6.52 35.67
CA ARG A 140 9.63 -7.36 35.70
C ARG A 140 8.37 -6.49 35.66
N VAL A 141 7.50 -6.76 34.70
CA VAL A 141 6.16 -6.18 34.58
C VAL A 141 5.14 -7.19 35.02
N HIS A 142 4.53 -6.94 36.17
CA HIS A 142 3.48 -7.78 36.76
C HIS A 142 2.14 -7.39 36.16
N THR A 143 1.36 -8.38 35.74
CA THR A 143 0.06 -8.15 35.10
C THR A 143 -1.02 -9.06 35.69
N THR A 144 -2.27 -8.64 35.53
CA THR A 144 -3.47 -9.44 35.72
C THR A 144 -4.15 -9.70 34.36
N VAL A 145 -4.57 -10.95 34.15
CA VAL A 145 -5.28 -11.35 32.93
C VAL A 145 -6.70 -10.83 32.97
N ILE A 146 -7.02 -9.90 32.03
CA ILE A 146 -8.38 -9.35 31.85
C ILE A 146 -9.20 -10.19 30.90
N GLU A 147 -8.58 -10.61 29.77
CA GLU A 147 -9.16 -11.57 28.83
C GLU A 147 -8.19 -12.72 28.64
N GLY A 148 -8.64 -13.93 29.00
CA GLY A 148 -7.83 -15.15 28.96
C GLY A 148 -7.78 -15.77 27.57
N GLY A 149 -6.79 -16.61 27.35
CA GLY A 149 -6.58 -17.36 26.11
C GLY A 149 -5.25 -18.08 26.09
N VAL A 150 -4.97 -18.76 24.98
CA VAL A 150 -3.71 -19.49 24.80
C VAL A 150 -2.63 -18.56 24.30
N ILE A 151 -1.51 -18.50 25.03
CA ILE A 151 -0.27 -17.84 24.60
C ILE A 151 0.80 -18.87 24.25
N SER A 152 1.74 -18.54 23.39
CA SER A 152 2.80 -19.43 22.93
C SER A 152 4.02 -18.65 22.45
N ASP A 153 5.04 -19.39 21.98
CA ASP A 153 6.30 -18.85 21.48
C ASP A 153 6.10 -17.70 20.50
N HIS A 154 6.87 -16.65 20.75
CA HIS A 154 7.02 -15.51 19.84
C HIS A 154 5.72 -14.80 19.44
N LYS A 155 4.64 -14.93 20.23
CA LYS A 155 3.41 -14.17 20.01
C LYS A 155 3.67 -12.67 20.07
N GLY A 156 3.03 -11.92 19.17
CA GLY A 156 3.12 -10.47 19.15
C GLY A 156 2.59 -9.83 20.41
N LEU A 157 3.27 -8.79 20.87
CA LEU A 157 2.81 -7.90 21.94
C LEU A 157 2.44 -6.55 21.33
N ASN A 158 1.28 -6.04 21.69
CA ASN A 158 0.84 -4.68 21.37
C ASN A 158 0.65 -3.92 22.67
N LEU A 159 1.03 -2.65 22.64
CA LEU A 159 0.98 -1.73 23.79
C LEU A 159 0.12 -0.52 23.41
N PRO A 160 -1.23 -0.64 23.45
CA PRO A 160 -2.12 0.44 23.05
C PRO A 160 -1.90 1.70 23.89
N GLY A 161 -1.71 2.84 23.21
CA GLY A 161 -1.50 4.12 23.89
C GLY A 161 -0.09 4.36 24.43
N VAL A 162 0.76 3.34 24.52
CA VAL A 162 2.13 3.48 25.05
C VAL A 162 3.06 4.05 23.96
N ALA A 163 3.83 5.05 24.35
CA ALA A 163 4.87 5.61 23.49
C ALA A 163 6.15 4.77 23.55
N VAL A 164 6.19 3.69 22.76
CA VAL A 164 7.35 2.78 22.74
C VAL A 164 8.60 3.49 22.16
N SER A 165 9.74 3.28 22.81
CA SER A 165 11.02 3.90 22.50
C SER A 165 11.88 3.11 21.48
N VAL A 166 11.24 2.27 20.63
CA VAL A 166 11.94 1.52 19.58
C VAL A 166 12.22 2.39 18.35
N PRO A 167 13.37 2.21 17.66
CA PRO A 167 13.65 2.89 16.40
C PRO A 167 12.66 2.47 15.32
N ALA A 168 12.46 3.31 14.29
CA ALA A 168 11.56 3.02 13.18
C ALA A 168 12.01 1.80 12.35
N LEU A 169 13.32 1.55 12.26
CA LEU A 169 13.92 0.40 11.61
C LEU A 169 14.65 -0.48 12.64
N SER A 170 14.37 -1.77 12.63
CA SER A 170 15.19 -2.77 13.29
C SER A 170 16.43 -3.07 12.43
N LYS A 171 17.44 -3.73 13.01
CA LYS A 171 18.62 -4.20 12.25
C LYS A 171 18.22 -5.15 11.12
N LYS A 172 17.22 -6.00 11.35
CA LYS A 172 16.66 -6.85 10.30
C LYS A 172 16.06 -6.02 9.17
N ASP A 173 15.30 -4.97 9.49
CA ASP A 173 14.70 -4.11 8.47
C ASP A 173 15.76 -3.36 7.64
N GLU A 174 16.89 -2.99 8.24
CA GLU A 174 18.02 -2.42 7.49
C GLU A 174 18.60 -3.42 6.48
N ASP A 175 18.79 -4.68 6.88
CA ASP A 175 19.28 -5.74 6.00
C ASP A 175 18.25 -6.06 4.91
N ASP A 176 16.96 -6.15 5.25
CA ASP A 176 15.86 -6.39 4.32
C ASP A 176 15.73 -5.24 3.32
N LEU A 177 15.86 -4.00 3.76
CA LEU A 177 15.80 -2.82 2.88
C LEU A 177 16.93 -2.83 1.87
N ARG A 178 18.17 -3.10 2.31
CA ARG A 178 19.33 -3.21 1.41
C ARG A 178 19.15 -4.33 0.39
N TRP A 179 18.64 -5.48 0.83
CA TRP A 179 18.30 -6.58 -0.07
C TRP A 179 17.23 -6.15 -1.09
N ALA A 180 16.14 -5.53 -0.67
CA ALA A 180 15.07 -5.09 -1.56
C ALA A 180 15.54 -4.07 -2.60
N LEU A 181 16.44 -3.14 -2.20
CA LEU A 181 17.04 -2.17 -3.11
C LEU A 181 17.92 -2.86 -4.17
N ARG A 182 18.74 -3.82 -3.79
CA ARG A 182 19.66 -4.54 -4.69
C ARG A 182 18.92 -5.50 -5.62
N THR A 183 17.90 -6.20 -5.12
CA THR A 183 17.10 -7.15 -5.92
C THR A 183 16.23 -6.42 -6.95
N GLY A 184 15.82 -5.18 -6.69
CA GLY A 184 15.07 -4.41 -7.67
C GLY A 184 13.59 -4.23 -7.35
N ALA A 185 13.22 -4.16 -6.06
CA ALA A 185 11.88 -3.74 -5.64
C ALA A 185 11.52 -2.37 -6.24
N ASP A 186 10.23 -2.10 -6.39
CA ASP A 186 9.73 -0.85 -6.95
C ASP A 186 9.30 0.13 -5.86
N VAL A 187 8.80 -0.39 -4.73
CA VAL A 187 8.24 0.39 -3.62
C VAL A 187 8.59 -0.29 -2.30
N ILE A 188 8.85 0.49 -1.25
CA ILE A 188 9.09 0.00 0.12
C ILE A 188 7.91 0.39 1.00
N ALA A 189 7.42 -0.50 1.87
CA ALA A 189 6.50 -0.15 2.94
C ALA A 189 7.22 -0.20 4.29
N LEU A 190 7.06 0.86 5.08
CA LEU A 190 7.62 0.98 6.42
C LEU A 190 6.52 0.75 7.47
N SER A 191 6.71 -0.27 8.31
CA SER A 191 5.78 -0.63 9.38
C SER A 191 5.95 0.28 10.61
N PHE A 192 4.89 0.40 11.39
CA PHE A 192 4.84 1.12 12.68
C PHE A 192 5.32 2.58 12.61
N VAL A 193 5.04 3.27 11.51
CA VAL A 193 5.31 4.71 11.37
C VAL A 193 4.54 5.49 12.43
N ARG A 194 5.19 6.46 13.06
CA ARG A 194 4.61 7.34 14.09
C ARG A 194 4.64 8.81 13.68
N THR A 195 5.66 9.21 12.93
CA THR A 195 5.88 10.60 12.52
C THR A 195 6.43 10.68 11.09
N GLY A 196 6.37 11.87 10.51
CA GLY A 196 6.98 12.11 9.19
C GLY A 196 8.51 12.00 9.18
N ARG A 197 9.17 12.00 10.35
CA ARG A 197 10.64 11.86 10.47
C ARG A 197 11.12 10.43 10.29
N ASP A 198 10.27 9.44 10.50
CA ASP A 198 10.62 8.02 10.45
C ASP A 198 11.13 7.60 9.06
N ILE A 199 10.78 8.34 8.01
CA ILE A 199 11.31 8.13 6.65
C ILE A 199 12.82 8.41 6.53
N GLN A 200 13.40 9.20 7.44
CA GLN A 200 14.80 9.65 7.32
C GLN A 200 15.79 8.50 7.42
N ASP A 201 15.52 7.51 8.27
CA ASP A 201 16.38 6.32 8.38
C ASP A 201 16.33 5.46 7.12
N VAL A 202 15.14 5.32 6.51
CA VAL A 202 14.99 4.64 5.21
C VAL A 202 15.76 5.39 4.14
N HIS A 203 15.63 6.69 4.09
CA HIS A 203 16.33 7.53 3.12
C HIS A 203 17.85 7.49 3.28
N ARG A 204 18.38 7.46 4.50
CA ARG A 204 19.81 7.30 4.78
C ARG A 204 20.35 6.01 4.13
N ILE A 205 19.66 4.89 4.34
CA ILE A 205 20.08 3.60 3.76
C ILE A 205 19.97 3.63 2.23
N MET A 206 18.90 4.22 1.69
CA MET A 206 18.72 4.37 0.24
C MET A 206 19.85 5.21 -0.38
N ASP A 207 20.33 6.26 0.31
CA ASP A 207 21.44 7.08 -0.15
C ASP A 207 22.77 6.30 -0.11
N GLU A 208 22.99 5.49 0.94
CA GLU A 208 24.16 4.60 1.04
C GLU A 208 24.18 3.56 -0.10
N GLU A 209 23.01 3.04 -0.51
CA GLU A 209 22.87 2.08 -1.62
C GLU A 209 22.80 2.78 -3.00
N GLY A 210 22.73 4.12 -3.05
CA GLY A 210 22.67 4.90 -4.29
C GLY A 210 21.36 4.75 -5.06
N ARG A 211 20.28 4.30 -4.42
CA ARG A 211 18.97 4.08 -5.05
C ARG A 211 17.83 4.55 -4.17
N ARG A 212 17.08 5.54 -4.65
CA ARG A 212 15.86 6.04 -4.02
C ARG A 212 14.63 5.37 -4.61
N LEU A 213 13.75 4.82 -3.75
CA LEU A 213 12.44 4.26 -4.10
C LEU A 213 11.35 5.01 -3.35
N PRO A 214 10.10 5.02 -3.86
CA PRO A 214 8.96 5.49 -3.10
C PRO A 214 8.76 4.68 -1.82
N VAL A 215 8.41 5.39 -0.73
CA VAL A 215 8.17 4.78 0.58
C VAL A 215 6.73 4.97 0.99
N ILE A 216 6.07 3.88 1.35
CA ILE A 216 4.71 3.83 1.88
C ILE A 216 4.77 3.84 3.40
N ALA A 217 4.09 4.79 4.05
CA ALA A 217 3.90 4.75 5.49
C ALA A 217 2.72 3.82 5.85
N LYS A 218 2.95 2.84 6.72
CA LYS A 218 1.86 2.01 7.26
C LYS A 218 1.28 2.70 8.49
N ILE A 219 -0.02 2.98 8.41
CA ILE A 219 -0.80 3.62 9.48
C ILE A 219 -1.36 2.50 10.35
N GLU A 220 -0.66 2.21 11.44
CA GLU A 220 -0.88 1.08 12.35
C GLU A 220 -0.99 1.49 13.81
N LYS A 221 -0.58 2.72 14.12
CA LYS A 221 -0.49 3.26 15.48
C LYS A 221 -1.35 4.51 15.67
N PRO A 222 -1.93 4.73 16.87
CA PRO A 222 -2.65 5.99 17.19
C PRO A 222 -1.82 7.24 16.92
N GLN A 223 -0.51 7.21 17.23
CA GLN A 223 0.41 8.32 16.97
C GLN A 223 0.49 8.66 15.47
N ALA A 224 0.43 7.65 14.58
CA ALA A 224 0.37 7.90 13.14
C ALA A 224 -0.92 8.58 12.72
N VAL A 225 -2.04 8.28 13.38
CA VAL A 225 -3.34 8.93 13.13
C VAL A 225 -3.33 10.39 13.58
N GLU A 226 -2.68 10.70 14.70
CA GLU A 226 -2.49 12.07 15.20
C GLU A 226 -1.61 12.88 14.25
N ASN A 227 -0.50 12.29 13.80
CA ASN A 227 0.52 12.93 12.95
C ASN A 227 0.27 12.71 11.44
N ILE A 228 -0.93 12.31 11.03
CA ILE A 228 -1.21 11.85 9.67
C ILE A 228 -0.91 12.91 8.59
N GLU A 229 -1.05 14.19 8.91
CA GLU A 229 -0.80 15.27 7.95
C GLU A 229 0.69 15.40 7.62
N GLU A 230 1.57 15.31 8.62
CA GLU A 230 3.01 15.34 8.41
C GLU A 230 3.52 14.03 7.75
N ILE A 231 2.93 12.89 8.11
CA ILE A 231 3.26 11.60 7.49
C ILE A 231 2.90 11.63 6.00
N VAL A 232 1.68 12.06 5.64
CA VAL A 232 1.28 12.17 4.23
C VAL A 232 2.13 13.20 3.48
N ALA A 233 2.64 14.24 4.14
CA ALA A 233 3.55 15.19 3.51
C ALA A 233 4.92 14.57 3.23
N ALA A 234 5.47 13.81 4.17
CA ALA A 234 6.82 13.25 4.10
C ALA A 234 6.94 11.99 3.23
N PHE A 235 5.97 11.08 3.29
CA PHE A 235 5.99 9.80 2.58
C PHE A 235 5.38 9.91 1.18
N ASP A 236 5.68 8.94 0.29
CA ASP A 236 5.20 8.92 -1.10
C ASP A 236 3.79 8.32 -1.25
N ALA A 237 3.39 7.45 -0.34
CA ALA A 237 2.07 6.83 -0.26
C ALA A 237 1.77 6.43 1.19
N ILE A 238 0.53 6.01 1.46
CA ILE A 238 0.14 5.44 2.76
C ILE A 238 -0.58 4.11 2.59
N MET A 239 -0.47 3.26 3.60
CA MET A 239 -1.24 2.02 3.74
C MET A 239 -1.98 2.03 5.07
N ILE A 240 -3.30 1.87 5.03
CA ILE A 240 -4.12 1.75 6.22
C ILE A 240 -4.19 0.27 6.58
N ALA A 241 -3.36 -0.14 7.54
CA ALA A 241 -3.26 -1.52 8.00
C ALA A 241 -4.23 -1.74 9.17
N ARG A 242 -5.49 -2.02 8.80
CA ARG A 242 -6.64 -2.00 9.72
C ARG A 242 -6.55 -3.07 10.82
N GLY A 243 -5.88 -4.19 10.55
CA GLY A 243 -5.66 -5.25 11.54
C GLY A 243 -4.87 -4.73 12.74
N ASP A 244 -3.64 -4.23 12.49
CA ASP A 244 -2.79 -3.69 13.55
C ASP A 244 -3.40 -2.43 14.17
N LEU A 245 -3.98 -1.54 13.36
CA LEU A 245 -4.62 -0.34 13.86
C LEU A 245 -5.81 -0.63 14.77
N GLY A 246 -6.62 -1.68 14.47
CA GLY A 246 -7.77 -2.09 15.28
C GLY A 246 -7.40 -2.81 16.58
N VAL A 247 -6.15 -3.26 16.71
CA VAL A 247 -5.59 -3.75 17.97
C VAL A 247 -5.12 -2.59 18.85
N GLU A 248 -4.62 -1.53 18.24
CA GLU A 248 -4.01 -0.38 18.92
C GLU A 248 -5.00 0.74 19.29
N MET A 249 -6.23 0.71 18.73
CA MET A 249 -7.28 1.71 19.01
C MET A 249 -8.66 1.08 18.99
N PRO A 250 -9.69 1.74 19.58
CA PRO A 250 -11.06 1.25 19.53
C PRO A 250 -11.52 0.96 18.09
N LEU A 251 -12.04 -0.22 17.86
CA LEU A 251 -12.34 -0.76 16.53
C LEU A 251 -13.32 0.12 15.74
N GLU A 252 -14.29 0.74 16.44
CA GLU A 252 -15.27 1.65 15.87
C GLU A 252 -14.67 2.95 15.28
N HIS A 253 -13.44 3.31 15.65
CA HIS A 253 -12.75 4.47 15.08
C HIS A 253 -12.00 4.16 13.78
N VAL A 254 -11.66 2.90 13.52
CA VAL A 254 -10.88 2.48 12.34
C VAL A 254 -11.53 2.92 11.03
N PRO A 255 -12.85 2.74 10.78
CA PRO A 255 -13.48 3.21 9.55
C PRO A 255 -13.44 4.74 9.37
N ILE A 256 -13.49 5.50 10.47
CA ILE A 256 -13.42 6.97 10.44
C ILE A 256 -12.00 7.42 10.06
N VAL A 257 -10.99 6.78 10.64
CA VAL A 257 -9.58 7.00 10.30
C VAL A 257 -9.32 6.67 8.83
N GLN A 258 -9.84 5.55 8.34
CA GLN A 258 -9.73 5.15 6.93
C GLN A 258 -10.25 6.27 6.00
N LYS A 259 -11.45 6.75 6.21
CA LYS A 259 -12.06 7.82 5.39
C LYS A 259 -11.25 9.13 5.42
N ARG A 260 -10.78 9.52 6.61
CA ARG A 260 -9.93 10.71 6.79
C ARG A 260 -8.61 10.56 6.05
N ALA A 261 -7.93 9.42 6.19
CA ALA A 261 -6.64 9.12 5.57
C ALA A 261 -6.74 9.09 4.04
N ILE A 262 -7.74 8.40 3.48
CA ILE A 262 -8.00 8.38 2.03
C ILE A 262 -8.21 9.80 1.48
N LYS A 263 -9.05 10.60 2.13
CA LYS A 263 -9.32 11.98 1.72
C LYS A 263 -8.05 12.84 1.73
N LEU A 264 -7.20 12.67 2.75
CA LEU A 264 -5.96 13.42 2.90
C LEU A 264 -4.92 13.02 1.85
N ALA A 265 -4.71 11.70 1.62
CA ALA A 265 -3.80 11.19 0.61
C ALA A 265 -4.18 11.69 -0.79
N LYS A 266 -5.47 11.59 -1.15
CA LYS A 266 -5.99 12.13 -2.43
C LYS A 266 -5.71 13.61 -2.60
N ARG A 267 -5.87 14.42 -1.55
CA ARG A 267 -5.56 15.87 -1.58
C ARG A 267 -4.10 16.15 -1.93
N ASN A 268 -3.21 15.26 -1.55
CA ASN A 268 -1.78 15.38 -1.78
C ASN A 268 -1.29 14.61 -3.03
N ALA A 269 -2.21 14.05 -3.83
CA ALA A 269 -1.91 13.20 -5.00
C ALA A 269 -0.99 12.03 -4.63
N LYS A 270 -1.19 11.44 -3.45
CA LYS A 270 -0.44 10.29 -2.95
C LYS A 270 -1.34 9.06 -2.96
N PRO A 271 -0.86 7.91 -3.47
CA PRO A 271 -1.61 6.66 -3.44
C PRO A 271 -1.94 6.21 -2.02
N VAL A 272 -3.09 5.56 -1.86
CA VAL A 272 -3.52 4.96 -0.60
C VAL A 272 -3.98 3.54 -0.81
N ILE A 273 -3.46 2.64 0.03
CA ILE A 273 -3.83 1.23 0.09
C ILE A 273 -4.72 1.01 1.31
N VAL A 274 -5.86 0.33 1.14
CA VAL A 274 -6.63 -0.22 2.25
C VAL A 274 -6.29 -1.70 2.38
N ALA A 275 -5.84 -2.10 3.57
CA ALA A 275 -5.23 -3.40 3.81
C ALA A 275 -5.85 -4.13 4.99
N THR A 276 -5.63 -5.43 5.02
CA THR A 276 -5.98 -6.42 6.05
C THR A 276 -7.47 -6.74 6.17
N GLN A 277 -7.78 -8.03 6.28
CA GLN A 277 -9.12 -8.57 6.47
C GLN A 277 -10.14 -8.08 5.44
N MET A 278 -9.72 -8.00 4.16
CA MET A 278 -10.61 -7.55 3.08
C MET A 278 -11.58 -8.66 2.65
N LEU A 279 -11.04 -9.88 2.40
CA LEU A 279 -11.79 -11.08 2.06
C LEU A 279 -11.28 -12.28 2.88
N ASP A 280 -11.01 -12.06 4.16
CA ASP A 280 -10.32 -12.99 5.08
C ASP A 280 -10.97 -14.37 5.12
N SER A 281 -12.31 -14.45 5.07
CA SER A 281 -13.02 -15.72 5.03
C SER A 281 -12.69 -16.57 3.80
N MET A 282 -12.17 -15.95 2.71
CA MET A 282 -11.76 -16.67 1.50
C MET A 282 -10.40 -17.35 1.63
N ILE A 283 -9.71 -17.23 2.75
CA ILE A 283 -8.59 -18.11 3.08
C ILE A 283 -9.04 -19.57 3.02
N ASP A 284 -10.20 -19.87 3.59
CA ASP A 284 -10.74 -21.21 3.69
C ASP A 284 -11.99 -21.46 2.84
N ASN A 285 -12.73 -20.41 2.45
CA ASN A 285 -14.00 -20.52 1.75
C ASN A 285 -13.92 -19.98 0.31
N ALA A 286 -14.63 -20.60 -0.62
CA ALA A 286 -14.66 -20.18 -2.02
C ALA A 286 -15.47 -18.89 -2.26
N ARG A 287 -16.15 -18.35 -1.25
CA ARG A 287 -16.95 -17.12 -1.34
C ARG A 287 -16.78 -16.28 -0.09
N PRO A 288 -16.73 -14.93 -0.22
CA PRO A 288 -16.66 -14.05 0.93
C PRO A 288 -18.01 -13.94 1.64
N THR A 289 -18.00 -13.40 2.82
CA THR A 289 -19.19 -12.92 3.52
C THR A 289 -19.74 -11.66 2.86
N ARG A 290 -21.02 -11.34 3.13
CA ARG A 290 -21.62 -10.09 2.67
C ARG A 290 -20.97 -8.86 3.31
N ALA A 291 -20.50 -8.98 4.55
CA ALA A 291 -19.81 -7.91 5.26
C ALA A 291 -18.47 -7.57 4.57
N GLU A 292 -17.69 -8.57 4.19
CA GLU A 292 -16.42 -8.38 3.46
C GLU A 292 -16.65 -7.76 2.06
N ALA A 293 -17.65 -8.25 1.32
CA ALA A 293 -17.99 -7.65 0.02
C ALA A 293 -18.39 -6.18 0.17
N SER A 294 -19.17 -5.84 1.22
CA SER A 294 -19.54 -4.45 1.54
C SER A 294 -18.34 -3.62 1.94
N ASP A 295 -17.39 -4.18 2.69
CA ASP A 295 -16.19 -3.49 3.14
C ASP A 295 -15.26 -3.13 1.96
N VAL A 296 -14.99 -4.08 1.05
CA VAL A 296 -14.26 -3.81 -0.19
C VAL A 296 -14.93 -2.71 -1.01
N ALA A 297 -16.24 -2.82 -1.24
CA ALA A 297 -16.98 -1.82 -1.99
C ALA A 297 -16.90 -0.43 -1.34
N ASN A 298 -17.02 -0.35 0.00
CA ASN A 298 -16.88 0.92 0.72
C ASN A 298 -15.48 1.53 0.60
N ALA A 299 -14.42 0.73 0.67
CA ALA A 299 -13.05 1.22 0.45
C ALA A 299 -12.89 1.86 -0.93
N VAL A 300 -13.47 1.24 -1.97
CA VAL A 300 -13.49 1.78 -3.35
C VAL A 300 -14.32 3.07 -3.43
N ILE A 301 -15.49 3.10 -2.83
CA ILE A 301 -16.39 4.28 -2.79
C ILE A 301 -15.72 5.44 -2.05
N ASP A 302 -14.98 5.18 -0.97
CA ASP A 302 -14.18 6.17 -0.24
C ASP A 302 -13.07 6.76 -1.12
N GLY A 303 -12.67 6.05 -2.18
CA GLY A 303 -11.73 6.48 -3.20
C GLY A 303 -10.31 6.04 -2.95
N THR A 304 -10.09 4.85 -2.40
CA THR A 304 -8.75 4.23 -2.31
C THR A 304 -8.11 4.06 -3.70
N ASP A 305 -6.78 4.02 -3.76
CA ASP A 305 -6.05 3.69 -4.99
C ASP A 305 -5.92 2.18 -5.16
N ALA A 306 -5.74 1.46 -4.06
CA ALA A 306 -5.60 0.02 -4.07
C ALA A 306 -6.25 -0.64 -2.85
N VAL A 307 -6.63 -1.90 -3.02
CA VAL A 307 -7.07 -2.83 -1.96
C VAL A 307 -6.07 -3.98 -1.89
N MET A 308 -5.78 -4.50 -0.70
CA MET A 308 -4.75 -5.50 -0.50
C MET A 308 -5.32 -6.81 0.04
N LEU A 309 -4.87 -7.91 -0.54
CA LEU A 309 -5.06 -9.27 -0.06
C LEU A 309 -3.78 -9.74 0.65
N SER A 310 -3.92 -10.28 1.85
CA SER A 310 -2.83 -10.72 2.74
C SER A 310 -2.77 -12.24 2.81
N GLY A 311 -3.34 -12.83 3.85
CA GLY A 311 -3.47 -14.29 4.03
C GLY A 311 -4.20 -14.97 2.90
N GLU A 312 -5.19 -14.27 2.33
CA GLU A 312 -6.07 -14.76 1.26
C GLU A 312 -5.27 -15.24 0.03
N THR A 313 -4.18 -14.56 -0.31
CA THR A 313 -3.33 -14.93 -1.46
C THR A 313 -2.02 -15.58 -1.07
N SER A 314 -1.52 -15.40 0.18
CA SER A 314 -0.24 -15.97 0.60
C SER A 314 -0.34 -17.40 1.09
N VAL A 315 -1.43 -17.77 1.78
CA VAL A 315 -1.66 -19.10 2.38
C VAL A 315 -3.06 -19.66 2.09
N GLY A 316 -3.94 -18.87 1.49
CA GLY A 316 -5.34 -19.21 1.25
C GLY A 316 -5.51 -20.34 0.24
N LYS A 317 -6.52 -21.17 0.45
CA LYS A 317 -6.88 -22.30 -0.44
C LYS A 317 -7.48 -21.83 -1.77
N HIS A 318 -7.98 -20.58 -1.84
CA HIS A 318 -8.73 -20.02 -2.96
C HIS A 318 -8.09 -18.73 -3.50
N ALA A 319 -6.75 -18.66 -3.52
CA ALA A 319 -6.00 -17.44 -3.83
C ALA A 319 -6.44 -16.75 -5.14
N ILE A 320 -6.49 -17.50 -6.24
CA ILE A 320 -6.85 -16.96 -7.58
C ILE A 320 -8.32 -16.50 -7.61
N GLU A 321 -9.25 -17.33 -7.08
CA GLU A 321 -10.67 -16.97 -7.02
C GLU A 321 -10.90 -15.73 -6.14
N THR A 322 -10.08 -15.54 -5.10
CA THR A 322 -10.14 -14.35 -4.24
C THR A 322 -9.78 -13.09 -5.03
N VAL A 323 -8.76 -13.13 -5.89
CA VAL A 323 -8.41 -11.99 -6.76
C VAL A 323 -9.53 -11.71 -7.77
N HIS A 324 -10.10 -12.73 -8.41
CA HIS A 324 -11.26 -12.57 -9.29
C HIS A 324 -12.47 -11.97 -8.55
N THR A 325 -12.73 -12.42 -7.32
CA THR A 325 -13.83 -11.90 -6.51
C THR A 325 -13.58 -10.45 -6.12
N MET A 326 -12.37 -10.10 -5.70
CA MET A 326 -11.96 -8.73 -5.42
C MET A 326 -12.17 -7.85 -6.66
N ALA A 327 -11.72 -8.28 -7.83
CA ALA A 327 -11.87 -7.55 -9.08
C ALA A 327 -13.33 -7.27 -9.41
N ARG A 328 -14.22 -8.28 -9.30
CA ARG A 328 -15.67 -8.13 -9.54
C ARG A 328 -16.33 -7.14 -8.58
N ILE A 329 -15.97 -7.16 -7.29
CA ILE A 329 -16.52 -6.22 -6.30
C ILE A 329 -16.07 -4.80 -6.62
N VAL A 330 -14.78 -4.62 -6.93
CA VAL A 330 -14.21 -3.31 -7.32
C VAL A 330 -14.91 -2.77 -8.56
N GLU A 331 -15.05 -3.57 -9.61
CA GLU A 331 -15.70 -3.15 -10.86
C GLU A 331 -17.16 -2.76 -10.62
N ALA A 332 -17.92 -3.54 -9.86
CA ALA A 332 -19.32 -3.22 -9.54
C ALA A 332 -19.45 -1.91 -8.75
N ALA A 333 -18.55 -1.66 -7.78
CA ALA A 333 -18.54 -0.41 -7.02
C ALA A 333 -18.18 0.79 -7.91
N GLU A 334 -17.21 0.64 -8.81
CA GLU A 334 -16.81 1.69 -9.75
C GLU A 334 -17.89 2.00 -10.79
N GLU A 335 -18.60 1.00 -11.31
CA GLU A 335 -19.74 1.17 -12.21
C GLU A 335 -20.86 1.97 -11.56
N ASP A 336 -21.19 1.68 -10.30
CA ASP A 336 -22.20 2.45 -9.54
C ASP A 336 -21.77 3.91 -9.32
N ILE A 337 -20.49 4.15 -8.97
CA ILE A 337 -19.95 5.50 -8.82
C ILE A 337 -20.06 6.29 -10.12
N LEU A 338 -19.69 5.67 -11.24
CA LEU A 338 -19.75 6.31 -12.57
C LEU A 338 -21.20 6.56 -13.01
N ALA A 339 -22.12 5.64 -12.77
CA ALA A 339 -23.53 5.78 -13.11
C ALA A 339 -24.21 6.92 -12.34
N LYS A 340 -23.83 7.15 -11.08
CA LYS A 340 -24.34 8.25 -10.24
C LYS A 340 -23.79 9.62 -10.64
N GLY A 341 -22.80 9.64 -11.52
CA GLY A 341 -22.03 10.84 -11.84
C GLY A 341 -21.07 11.23 -10.72
N LEU A 342 -19.89 11.68 -11.11
CA LEU A 342 -18.92 12.19 -10.14
C LEU A 342 -19.32 13.61 -9.72
N PRO A 343 -19.12 14.02 -8.44
CA PRO A 343 -19.30 15.40 -8.04
C PRO A 343 -18.50 16.34 -8.95
N PRO A 344 -19.00 17.57 -9.21
CA PRO A 344 -18.27 18.54 -10.03
C PRO A 344 -16.81 18.68 -9.57
N LEU A 345 -15.89 18.83 -10.53
CA LEU A 345 -14.45 18.99 -10.22
C LEU A 345 -14.18 20.21 -9.32
N THR A 346 -15.07 21.21 -9.32
CA THR A 346 -15.00 22.37 -8.43
C THR A 346 -15.09 22.01 -6.96
N GLU A 347 -15.80 20.93 -6.61
CA GLU A 347 -15.95 20.43 -5.25
C GLU A 347 -14.83 19.45 -4.87
N ARG A 348 -14.08 18.98 -5.88
CA ARG A 348 -12.94 18.09 -5.68
C ARG A 348 -11.69 18.92 -5.45
N ASN A 349 -11.07 18.77 -4.34
CA ASN A 349 -9.72 19.22 -3.97
C ASN A 349 -9.10 20.35 -4.81
N LYS A 350 -9.14 21.59 -4.29
CA LYS A 350 -8.47 22.74 -4.92
C LYS A 350 -6.96 22.44 -5.08
N PRO A 351 -6.38 22.68 -6.28
CA PRO A 351 -4.95 22.52 -6.48
C PRO A 351 -4.18 23.53 -5.64
N ARG A 352 -3.04 23.10 -5.06
CA ARG A 352 -2.16 23.96 -4.26
C ARG A 352 -0.84 24.26 -4.98
N THR A 353 -0.63 23.67 -6.14
CA THR A 353 0.60 23.79 -6.95
C THR A 353 0.25 24.06 -8.39
N GLN A 354 1.20 24.65 -9.14
CA GLN A 354 1.07 24.87 -10.57
C GLN A 354 0.76 23.57 -11.31
N SER A 355 1.55 22.50 -11.08
CA SER A 355 1.33 21.19 -11.70
C SER A 355 -0.05 20.60 -11.36
N GLY A 356 -0.54 20.83 -10.15
CA GLY A 356 -1.90 20.44 -9.76
C GLY A 356 -2.99 21.25 -10.50
N ALA A 357 -2.76 22.54 -10.76
CA ALA A 357 -3.69 23.37 -11.53
C ALA A 357 -3.76 22.94 -12.99
N VAL A 358 -2.61 22.64 -13.59
CA VAL A 358 -2.51 22.12 -14.97
C VAL A 358 -3.21 20.77 -15.11
N ALA A 359 -2.95 19.83 -14.18
CA ALA A 359 -3.61 18.53 -14.16
C ALA A 359 -5.14 18.65 -13.99
N ARG A 360 -5.61 19.62 -13.19
CA ARG A 360 -7.04 19.91 -13.05
C ARG A 360 -7.62 20.42 -14.35
N ALA A 361 -6.98 21.41 -14.97
CA ALA A 361 -7.41 21.98 -16.25
C ALA A 361 -7.50 20.90 -17.35
N ALA A 362 -6.52 19.98 -17.39
CA ALA A 362 -6.53 18.87 -18.33
C ALA A 362 -7.72 17.91 -18.11
N ALA A 363 -8.03 17.58 -16.86
CA ALA A 363 -9.17 16.73 -16.53
C ALA A 363 -10.52 17.41 -16.87
N GLU A 364 -10.68 18.70 -16.54
CA GLU A 364 -11.87 19.49 -16.89
C GLU A 364 -12.02 19.66 -18.39
N MET A 365 -10.93 19.91 -19.11
CA MET A 365 -10.91 20.02 -20.56
C MET A 365 -11.30 18.70 -21.24
N GLY A 366 -10.77 17.59 -20.71
CA GLY A 366 -11.16 16.27 -21.21
C GLY A 366 -12.64 15.97 -21.02
N ASP A 367 -13.19 16.29 -19.85
CA ASP A 367 -14.61 16.11 -19.54
C ASP A 367 -15.49 16.97 -20.44
N PHE A 368 -15.13 18.24 -20.63
CA PHE A 368 -15.86 19.19 -21.46
C PHE A 368 -15.86 18.80 -22.94
N LEU A 369 -14.74 18.27 -23.45
CA LEU A 369 -14.59 17.88 -24.85
C LEU A 369 -15.04 16.44 -25.13
N GLY A 370 -15.42 15.66 -24.12
CA GLY A 370 -15.71 14.25 -24.28
C GLY A 370 -14.48 13.44 -24.74
N ALA A 371 -13.29 13.78 -24.24
CA ALA A 371 -12.06 13.16 -24.68
C ALA A 371 -12.07 11.66 -24.41
N ARG A 372 -11.52 10.88 -25.35
CA ARG A 372 -11.44 9.42 -25.23
C ARG A 372 -10.44 8.98 -24.16
N PHE A 373 -9.32 9.72 -24.03
CA PHE A 373 -8.27 9.48 -23.03
C PHE A 373 -7.69 10.79 -22.50
N LEU A 374 -7.30 10.74 -21.22
CA LEU A 374 -6.29 11.65 -20.69
C LEU A 374 -4.93 10.97 -20.84
N VAL A 375 -3.94 11.69 -21.33
CA VAL A 375 -2.59 11.18 -21.55
C VAL A 375 -1.61 11.98 -20.71
N ALA A 376 -0.79 11.29 -19.93
CA ALA A 376 0.27 11.88 -19.11
C ALA A 376 1.64 11.44 -19.60
N PHE A 377 2.49 12.36 -20.04
CA PHE A 377 3.92 12.11 -20.16
C PHE A 377 4.60 12.37 -18.84
N THR A 378 5.31 11.39 -18.32
CA THR A 378 5.88 11.47 -16.98
C THR A 378 7.16 10.67 -16.85
N GLN A 379 8.15 11.21 -16.15
CA GLN A 379 9.40 10.52 -15.82
C GLN A 379 9.37 9.92 -14.41
N SER A 380 8.74 10.60 -13.46
CA SER A 380 8.68 10.20 -12.05
C SER A 380 7.29 9.72 -11.62
N GLY A 381 6.31 9.67 -12.54
CA GLY A 381 4.92 9.35 -12.22
C GLY A 381 4.10 10.53 -11.66
N ASP A 382 4.68 11.68 -11.35
CA ASP A 382 3.99 12.78 -10.67
C ASP A 382 2.80 13.31 -11.47
N THR A 383 2.96 13.56 -12.79
CA THR A 383 1.87 14.02 -13.67
C THR A 383 0.70 13.05 -13.68
N ALA A 384 0.97 11.74 -13.77
CA ALA A 384 -0.05 10.70 -13.76
C ALA A 384 -0.79 10.65 -12.42
N ARG A 385 -0.08 10.70 -11.28
CA ARG A 385 -0.70 10.73 -9.93
C ARG A 385 -1.56 11.99 -9.74
N ARG A 386 -1.13 13.13 -10.24
CA ARG A 386 -1.91 14.38 -10.18
C ARG A 386 -3.19 14.33 -11.00
N LEU A 387 -3.19 13.72 -12.16
CA LEU A 387 -4.40 13.48 -12.98
C LEU A 387 -5.31 12.45 -12.30
N SER A 388 -4.75 11.32 -11.85
CA SER A 388 -5.47 10.22 -11.19
C SER A 388 -6.29 10.71 -9.98
N ARG A 389 -5.77 11.65 -9.17
CA ARG A 389 -6.47 12.15 -7.96
C ARG A 389 -7.84 12.75 -8.24
N TYR A 390 -8.10 13.21 -9.46
CA TYR A 390 -9.39 13.77 -9.84
C TYR A 390 -10.44 12.72 -10.14
N ARG A 391 -10.04 11.44 -10.25
CA ARG A 391 -10.96 10.32 -10.48
C ARG A 391 -11.86 10.57 -11.70
N SER A 392 -11.30 11.13 -12.77
CA SER A 392 -12.03 11.37 -14.01
C SER A 392 -12.68 10.08 -14.56
N PRO A 393 -13.89 10.14 -15.13
CA PRO A 393 -14.46 9.00 -15.83
C PRO A 393 -13.66 8.64 -17.10
N ILE A 394 -12.85 9.56 -17.61
CA ILE A 394 -12.01 9.33 -18.78
C ILE A 394 -10.80 8.48 -18.38
N PRO A 395 -10.50 7.38 -19.11
CA PRO A 395 -9.33 6.57 -18.82
C PRO A 395 -8.02 7.36 -18.94
N LEU A 396 -7.09 7.08 -18.03
CA LEU A 396 -5.80 7.76 -17.93
C LEU A 396 -4.67 6.87 -18.42
N LEU A 397 -3.96 7.29 -19.45
CA LEU A 397 -2.79 6.62 -20.00
C LEU A 397 -1.53 7.39 -19.59
N ALA A 398 -0.53 6.70 -19.05
CA ALA A 398 0.76 7.27 -18.69
C ALA A 398 1.87 6.73 -19.60
N PHE A 399 2.56 7.63 -20.27
CA PHE A 399 3.71 7.34 -21.12
C PHE A 399 4.99 7.68 -20.33
N THR A 400 5.88 6.72 -20.21
CA THR A 400 7.15 6.89 -19.51
C THR A 400 8.27 6.14 -20.21
N PRO A 401 9.49 6.70 -20.27
CA PRO A 401 10.66 5.98 -20.76
C PRO A 401 11.31 5.08 -19.68
N ASP A 402 10.86 5.21 -18.42
CA ASP A 402 11.47 4.55 -17.28
C ASP A 402 10.65 3.35 -16.80
N GLN A 403 11.28 2.18 -16.81
CA GLN A 403 10.67 0.92 -16.39
C GLN A 403 10.28 0.94 -14.89
N ALA A 404 11.07 1.57 -14.04
CA ALA A 404 10.78 1.65 -12.61
C ALA A 404 9.52 2.51 -12.38
N THR A 405 9.41 3.64 -13.04
CA THR A 405 8.20 4.49 -12.99
C THR A 405 6.97 3.75 -13.51
N ARG A 406 7.11 2.96 -14.58
CA ARG A 406 6.03 2.12 -15.08
C ARG A 406 5.53 1.16 -14.00
N SER A 407 6.43 0.46 -13.32
CA SER A 407 6.10 -0.48 -12.25
C SER A 407 5.51 0.21 -11.01
N GLN A 408 6.04 1.37 -10.62
CA GLN A 408 5.54 2.17 -9.49
C GLN A 408 4.11 2.70 -9.71
N LEU A 409 3.77 3.05 -10.93
CA LEU A 409 2.43 3.53 -11.29
C LEU A 409 1.37 2.42 -11.24
N SER A 410 1.76 1.14 -11.16
CA SER A 410 0.82 0.03 -10.93
C SER A 410 0.04 0.15 -9.62
N LEU A 411 0.47 0.99 -8.69
CA LEU A 411 -0.24 1.31 -7.45
C LEU A 411 -1.22 2.49 -7.59
N THR A 412 -1.23 3.19 -8.72
CA THR A 412 -2.01 4.43 -8.90
C THR A 412 -3.35 4.14 -9.57
N TRP A 413 -4.43 4.60 -8.96
CA TRP A 413 -5.80 4.40 -9.44
C TRP A 413 -5.99 4.84 -10.90
N GLY A 414 -6.60 3.97 -11.70
CA GLY A 414 -7.04 4.25 -13.07
C GLY A 414 -5.94 4.48 -14.10
N VAL A 415 -4.66 4.37 -13.69
CA VAL A 415 -3.53 4.55 -14.61
C VAL A 415 -3.24 3.25 -15.34
N GLU A 416 -3.18 3.34 -16.67
CA GLU A 416 -2.59 2.34 -17.56
C GLU A 416 -1.28 2.89 -18.10
N THR A 417 -0.22 2.11 -18.08
CA THR A 417 1.13 2.59 -18.38
C THR A 417 1.66 2.04 -19.69
N PHE A 418 2.29 2.91 -20.47
CA PHE A 418 3.00 2.58 -21.69
C PHE A 418 4.49 2.90 -21.54
N LEU A 419 5.34 1.93 -21.81
CA LEU A 419 6.77 2.15 -21.91
C LEU A 419 7.08 2.58 -23.35
N GLY A 420 7.65 3.76 -23.50
CA GLY A 420 7.99 4.32 -24.81
C GLY A 420 9.37 4.99 -24.79
N PRO A 421 9.91 5.35 -25.93
CA PRO A 421 11.16 6.11 -25.99
C PRO A 421 10.99 7.49 -25.33
N TYR A 422 12.10 8.08 -24.91
CA TYR A 422 12.09 9.46 -24.42
C TYR A 422 11.64 10.41 -25.54
N ALA A 423 10.60 11.20 -25.26
CA ALA A 423 10.13 12.25 -26.16
C ALA A 423 10.83 13.57 -25.81
N ASP A 424 11.62 14.12 -26.70
CA ASP A 424 12.41 15.35 -26.52
C ASP A 424 11.66 16.63 -26.89
N SER A 425 10.50 16.49 -27.53
CA SER A 425 9.65 17.59 -27.98
C SER A 425 8.16 17.26 -27.78
N THR A 426 7.32 18.28 -27.84
CA THR A 426 5.87 18.12 -27.80
C THR A 426 5.33 17.39 -29.02
N ASP A 427 5.96 17.56 -30.15
CA ASP A 427 5.57 16.88 -31.39
C ASP A 427 5.92 15.40 -31.35
N ALA A 428 7.11 15.05 -30.84
CA ALA A 428 7.47 13.65 -30.57
C ALA A 428 6.49 12.97 -29.57
N MET A 429 5.95 13.71 -28.60
CA MET A 429 4.89 13.18 -27.71
C MET A 429 3.61 12.86 -28.48
N VAL A 430 3.20 13.74 -29.38
CA VAL A 430 2.01 13.53 -30.22
C VAL A 430 2.20 12.33 -31.13
N ASP A 431 3.34 12.24 -31.84
CA ASP A 431 3.67 11.12 -32.71
C ASP A 431 3.61 9.77 -31.97
N GLN A 432 4.16 9.70 -30.74
CA GLN A 432 4.08 8.49 -29.91
C GLN A 432 2.63 8.14 -29.54
N VAL A 433 1.81 9.13 -29.19
CA VAL A 433 0.39 8.90 -28.85
C VAL A 433 -0.35 8.35 -30.06
N ASP A 434 -0.18 8.96 -31.22
CA ASP A 434 -0.82 8.54 -32.49
C ASP A 434 -0.39 7.11 -32.86
N GLU A 435 0.93 6.86 -32.91
CA GLU A 435 1.46 5.56 -33.26
C GLU A 435 0.91 4.45 -32.34
N LEU A 436 1.04 4.61 -31.03
CA LEU A 436 0.70 3.57 -30.08
C LEU A 436 -0.82 3.38 -29.96
N LEU A 437 -1.61 4.44 -29.90
CA LEU A 437 -3.06 4.31 -29.75
C LEU A 437 -3.75 3.78 -31.01
N LEU A 438 -3.25 4.13 -32.21
CA LEU A 438 -3.74 3.56 -33.47
C LEU A 438 -3.28 2.09 -33.61
N LYS A 439 -2.01 1.79 -33.34
CA LYS A 439 -1.43 0.44 -33.43
C LYS A 439 -2.16 -0.57 -32.54
N TYR A 440 -2.50 -0.17 -31.32
CA TYR A 440 -3.24 -1.05 -30.38
C TYR A 440 -4.76 -0.96 -30.51
N GLY A 441 -5.28 -0.23 -31.50
CA GLY A 441 -6.72 -0.08 -31.73
C GLY A 441 -7.49 0.60 -30.60
N ARG A 442 -6.79 1.42 -29.80
CA ARG A 442 -7.38 2.12 -28.64
C ARG A 442 -8.13 3.38 -29.10
N CYS A 443 -7.66 4.03 -30.16
CA CYS A 443 -8.27 5.17 -30.80
C CYS A 443 -8.48 4.95 -32.30
N ARG A 444 -9.37 5.76 -32.87
CA ARG A 444 -9.56 5.93 -34.30
C ARG A 444 -9.11 7.35 -34.72
N LYS A 445 -8.81 7.55 -35.95
CA LYS A 445 -8.53 8.92 -36.50
C LYS A 445 -9.68 9.85 -36.17
N GLY A 446 -9.36 11.05 -35.68
CA GLY A 446 -10.32 12.05 -35.24
C GLY A 446 -10.78 11.92 -33.78
N ASP A 447 -10.44 10.82 -33.06
CA ASP A 447 -10.72 10.75 -31.63
C ASP A 447 -9.92 11.82 -30.86
N THR A 448 -10.55 12.51 -29.92
CA THR A 448 -9.91 13.56 -29.12
C THR A 448 -9.22 12.97 -27.90
N VAL A 449 -8.00 13.40 -27.63
CA VAL A 449 -7.24 13.11 -26.39
C VAL A 449 -6.71 14.41 -25.80
N VAL A 450 -6.49 14.41 -24.47
CA VAL A 450 -5.88 15.54 -23.76
C VAL A 450 -4.53 15.11 -23.23
N ILE A 451 -3.46 15.66 -23.77
CA ILE A 451 -2.07 15.36 -23.42
C ILE A 451 -1.59 16.36 -22.35
N THR A 452 -1.00 15.86 -21.30
CA THR A 452 -0.43 16.64 -20.19
C THR A 452 1.03 16.25 -19.99
N ALA A 453 1.91 17.24 -19.97
CA ALA A 453 3.36 17.03 -19.87
C ALA A 453 4.07 18.15 -19.13
N GLY A 454 5.37 17.96 -18.88
CA GLY A 454 6.31 19.03 -18.54
C GLY A 454 7.01 19.55 -19.78
N SER A 455 7.13 20.87 -19.92
CA SER A 455 7.90 21.54 -20.98
C SER A 455 8.90 22.51 -20.35
N PRO A 456 10.21 22.45 -20.67
CA PRO A 456 10.83 21.48 -21.58
C PRO A 456 10.75 20.05 -21.06
N PRO A 457 10.72 19.04 -21.96
CA PRO A 457 10.74 17.65 -21.56
C PRO A 457 11.98 17.31 -20.70
N GLY A 458 11.87 16.29 -19.83
CA GLY A 458 13.01 15.83 -19.04
C GLY A 458 13.18 16.48 -17.66
N VAL A 459 12.43 17.53 -17.35
CA VAL A 459 12.46 18.16 -16.02
C VAL A 459 11.38 17.56 -15.13
N SER A 460 11.79 16.76 -14.16
CA SER A 460 10.86 16.13 -13.22
C SER A 460 10.08 17.18 -12.40
N GLY A 461 8.77 16.99 -12.23
CA GLY A 461 7.91 17.90 -11.44
C GLY A 461 7.47 19.18 -12.20
N SER A 462 7.82 19.34 -13.47
CA SER A 462 7.54 20.54 -14.27
C SER A 462 6.23 20.49 -15.04
N THR A 463 5.22 19.72 -14.61
CA THR A 463 3.93 19.65 -15.32
C THR A 463 3.33 21.05 -15.55
N ASN A 464 3.40 21.55 -16.78
CA ASN A 464 3.03 22.93 -17.14
C ASN A 464 2.37 23.06 -18.53
N LEU A 465 2.18 21.92 -19.24
CA LEU A 465 1.61 21.87 -20.60
C LEU A 465 0.35 21.01 -20.61
N VAL A 466 -0.68 21.53 -21.30
CA VAL A 466 -1.87 20.79 -21.72
C VAL A 466 -2.07 21.02 -23.20
N ARG A 467 -2.27 19.95 -23.97
CA ARG A 467 -2.56 19.98 -25.39
C ARG A 467 -3.79 19.12 -25.70
N VAL A 468 -4.76 19.69 -26.40
CA VAL A 468 -5.84 18.92 -27.05
C VAL A 468 -5.30 18.43 -28.37
N HIS A 469 -5.47 17.14 -28.66
CA HIS A 469 -4.99 16.53 -29.89
C HIS A 469 -6.07 15.62 -30.48
N HIS A 470 -6.20 15.67 -31.84
CA HIS A 470 -7.05 14.76 -32.60
C HIS A 470 -6.18 13.69 -33.25
N ILE A 471 -6.41 12.46 -32.91
CA ILE A 471 -5.59 11.30 -33.31
C ILE A 471 -5.49 11.22 -34.85
N GLY A 472 -4.26 11.22 -35.36
CA GLY A 472 -3.94 11.07 -36.78
C GLY A 472 -4.27 12.30 -37.65
N GLU A 473 -4.50 13.45 -37.02
CA GLU A 473 -4.58 14.75 -37.73
C GLU A 473 -3.23 15.46 -37.64
N ASP A 474 -2.82 16.05 -38.76
CA ASP A 474 -1.62 16.88 -38.80
C ASP A 474 -1.97 18.28 -38.24
N ASP A 475 -1.45 18.57 -37.02
CA ASP A 475 -1.67 19.85 -36.32
C ASP A 475 -0.92 21.03 -36.97
N SER A 476 -0.41 20.88 -38.19
CA SER A 476 0.20 21.96 -38.95
C SER A 476 -0.85 23.06 -39.20
N PRO A 477 -0.58 24.32 -38.85
CA PRO A 477 -1.51 25.40 -39.09
C PRO A 477 -1.79 25.51 -40.61
N LYS A 478 -3.08 25.40 -40.97
CA LYS A 478 -3.56 25.64 -42.35
C LYS A 478 -3.41 27.09 -42.74
#